data_a9b41c9f75a1ec9315e8b95d11dd8146
#
_entry.id   a9b41c9f75a1ec9315e8b95d11dd8146
#
_cell.length_a   1.000
_cell.length_b   1.000
_cell.length_c   1.000
_cell.angle_alpha   90.00
_cell.angle_beta   90.00
_cell.angle_gamma   90.00
#
_symmetry.space_group_name_H-M   'P 1'
#
loop_
_entity.id
_entity.type
_entity.pdbx_description
1 polymer ?
#
loop_
_entity_poly.entity_id
_entity_poly.type
_entity_poly.pdbx_seq_one_letter_code
_entity_poly.pdbx_strand_id
1 'polypeptide(L)'
;RDIGLLERNWNIASEWEVKWDEWKNGVFSALDVESAVNQAAGFNKTIVKLGRSIKQLGRPWKCWLAIQERVKQFMATMPLIRDLRNPAIRPRHWQQLKDELRKDFDPNDESFTLEQVFTLGLHLYKDTIGQISNNANKELAIETALDEITEAWKVVEIEMAEFKGVYFKVKTTEDLYTQLEDNQVQLSTMKASRFYAVFEKRITYWEKGLNMISEVIELLLTVQRQWMYLESIFMSSEDIRKQLPLEAKLFDQVNDSYKGITEGVVAQPNAYDATHKDGVLDELTNMDNKLAKIQKSLDAYLETKRQFFPRFYFLSNEDLLEILGQQKDPEQVQKHIIKCFVGIKYMQLMLPGVAGNRTVECTGLQAPDGETIPLVRNVIIDGP
;
A
#
# COMPACT_ATOMS: atom_id res chain seq x y z
N ARG A 1 -73.54 18.06 -13.57
CA ARG A 1 -72.21 17.59 -14.01
C ARG A 1 -71.12 18.41 -13.33
N ASP A 2 -71.22 19.72 -13.27
CA ASP A 2 -70.22 20.61 -12.65
C ASP A 2 -70.17 20.50 -11.15
N ILE A 3 -71.32 20.37 -10.47
CA ILE A 3 -71.43 20.15 -9.03
C ILE A 3 -70.71 18.87 -8.60
N GLY A 4 -70.87 17.77 -9.34
CA GLY A 4 -70.22 16.52 -9.02
C GLY A 4 -68.69 16.54 -9.27
N LEU A 5 -68.22 17.35 -10.23
CA LEU A 5 -66.77 17.59 -10.41
C LEU A 5 -66.20 18.48 -9.29
N LEU A 6 -66.96 19.47 -8.83
CA LEU A 6 -66.59 20.37 -7.73
C LEU A 6 -66.50 19.58 -6.42
N GLU A 7 -67.51 18.72 -6.14
CA GLU A 7 -67.53 17.81 -4.96
C GLU A 7 -66.30 16.88 -4.94
N ARG A 8 -65.94 16.26 -6.09
CA ARG A 8 -64.76 15.44 -6.22
C ARG A 8 -63.47 16.25 -5.96
N ASN A 9 -63.37 17.50 -6.43
CA ASN A 9 -62.24 18.35 -6.16
C ASN A 9 -62.07 18.68 -4.67
N TRP A 10 -63.18 18.96 -3.99
CA TRP A 10 -63.17 19.24 -2.55
C TRP A 10 -62.85 18.02 -1.73
N ASN A 11 -63.34 16.81 -2.12
CA ASN A 11 -62.98 15.56 -1.48
C ASN A 11 -61.50 15.28 -1.58
N ILE A 12 -60.90 15.44 -2.77
CA ILE A 12 -59.44 15.27 -2.96
C ILE A 12 -58.67 16.28 -2.11
N ALA A 13 -59.14 17.55 -2.05
CA ALA A 13 -58.49 18.58 -1.26
C ALA A 13 -58.55 18.24 0.26
N SER A 14 -59.71 17.79 0.73
CA SER A 14 -59.90 17.37 2.13
C SER A 14 -59.01 16.15 2.50
N GLU A 15 -58.99 15.12 1.65
CA GLU A 15 -58.14 13.95 1.84
C GLU A 15 -56.66 14.34 1.83
N TRP A 16 -56.27 15.28 0.99
CA TRP A 16 -54.88 15.80 0.95
C TRP A 16 -54.54 16.56 2.27
N GLU A 17 -55.44 17.42 2.76
CA GLU A 17 -55.17 18.18 4.00
C GLU A 17 -55.04 17.23 5.21
N VAL A 18 -55.83 16.15 5.29
CA VAL A 18 -55.70 15.14 6.34
C VAL A 18 -54.31 14.46 6.24
N LYS A 19 -53.88 14.10 5.03
CA LYS A 19 -52.54 13.50 4.84
C LYS A 19 -51.41 14.48 5.09
N TRP A 20 -51.59 15.73 4.70
CA TRP A 20 -50.64 16.78 4.99
C TRP A 20 -50.47 17.01 6.50
N ASP A 21 -51.55 17.02 7.25
CA ASP A 21 -51.53 17.15 8.72
C ASP A 21 -50.80 15.97 9.39
N GLU A 22 -50.91 14.76 8.86
CA GLU A 22 -50.13 13.60 9.32
C GLU A 22 -48.62 13.79 9.06
N TRP A 23 -48.25 14.28 7.90
CA TRP A 23 -46.85 14.40 7.47
C TRP A 23 -46.13 15.63 7.99
N LYS A 24 -46.81 16.79 8.05
CA LYS A 24 -46.19 18.10 8.36
C LYS A 24 -45.49 18.14 9.72
N ASN A 25 -46.05 17.42 10.70
CA ASN A 25 -45.51 17.33 12.05
C ASN A 25 -44.49 16.20 12.23
N GLY A 26 -44.26 15.40 11.20
CA GLY A 26 -43.26 14.34 11.19
C GLY A 26 -41.85 14.91 11.30
N VAL A 27 -41.06 14.36 12.23
CA VAL A 27 -39.65 14.72 12.38
C VAL A 27 -38.90 14.36 11.07
N PHE A 28 -38.09 15.28 10.60
CA PHE A 28 -37.34 15.12 9.33
C PHE A 28 -36.58 13.80 9.24
N SER A 29 -35.95 13.35 10.33
CA SER A 29 -35.14 12.11 10.39
C SER A 29 -35.98 10.84 10.32
N ALA A 30 -37.23 10.85 10.79
CA ALA A 30 -38.08 9.67 10.93
C ALA A 30 -39.12 9.49 9.80
N LEU A 31 -39.28 10.48 8.91
CA LEU A 31 -40.27 10.47 7.84
C LEU A 31 -40.06 9.32 6.85
N ASP A 32 -41.10 8.53 6.57
CA ASP A 32 -41.11 7.57 5.46
C ASP A 32 -41.36 8.28 4.13
N VAL A 33 -40.25 8.65 3.49
CA VAL A 33 -40.25 9.40 2.21
C VAL A 33 -40.88 8.60 1.08
N GLU A 34 -40.62 7.28 1.02
CA GLU A 34 -41.13 6.44 -0.08
C GLU A 34 -42.66 6.31 -0.01
N SER A 35 -43.19 6.02 1.16
CA SER A 35 -44.63 5.93 1.40
C SER A 35 -45.31 7.25 1.06
N ALA A 36 -44.77 8.37 1.53
CA ALA A 36 -45.31 9.71 1.26
C ALA A 36 -45.30 10.07 -0.24
N VAL A 37 -44.22 9.75 -0.96
CA VAL A 37 -44.12 9.96 -2.42
C VAL A 37 -45.17 9.11 -3.18
N ASN A 38 -45.30 7.84 -2.81
CA ASN A 38 -46.27 6.94 -3.46
C ASN A 38 -47.73 7.40 -3.27
N GLN A 39 -48.06 7.86 -2.07
CA GLN A 39 -49.40 8.43 -1.78
C GLN A 39 -49.62 9.74 -2.57
N ALA A 40 -48.64 10.65 -2.58
CA ALA A 40 -48.73 11.89 -3.35
C ALA A 40 -48.86 11.65 -4.87
N ALA A 41 -48.19 10.63 -5.39
CA ALA A 41 -48.33 10.21 -6.80
C ALA A 41 -49.75 9.73 -7.12
N GLY A 42 -50.41 9.04 -6.14
CA GLY A 42 -51.84 8.68 -6.23
C GLY A 42 -52.74 9.90 -6.36
N PHE A 43 -52.56 10.89 -5.47
CA PHE A 43 -53.27 12.18 -5.57
C PHE A 43 -53.03 12.91 -6.87
N ASN A 44 -51.79 12.96 -7.31
CA ASN A 44 -51.43 13.61 -8.59
C ASN A 44 -52.16 12.99 -9.80
N LYS A 45 -52.21 11.61 -9.84
CA LYS A 45 -52.96 10.92 -10.91
C LYS A 45 -54.44 11.28 -10.92
N THR A 46 -55.04 11.37 -9.73
CA THR A 46 -56.46 11.69 -9.56
C THR A 46 -56.73 13.17 -9.96
N ILE A 47 -55.87 14.10 -9.54
CA ILE A 47 -55.93 15.53 -9.87
C ILE A 47 -55.79 15.75 -11.40
N VAL A 48 -54.86 15.05 -12.05
CA VAL A 48 -54.64 15.14 -13.49
C VAL A 48 -55.86 14.60 -14.28
N LYS A 49 -56.45 13.47 -13.82
CA LYS A 49 -57.71 12.93 -14.44
C LYS A 49 -58.85 13.91 -14.30
N LEU A 50 -59.05 14.50 -13.09
CA LEU A 50 -60.09 15.48 -12.84
C LEU A 50 -59.83 16.76 -13.69
N GLY A 51 -58.59 17.18 -13.82
CA GLY A 51 -58.18 18.32 -14.62
C GLY A 51 -58.54 18.24 -16.11
N ARG A 52 -58.50 17.02 -16.69
CA ARG A 52 -58.96 16.81 -18.08
C ARG A 52 -60.44 17.11 -18.25
N SER A 53 -61.27 16.74 -17.28
CA SER A 53 -62.70 17.02 -17.28
C SER A 53 -63.00 18.48 -17.02
N ILE A 54 -62.28 19.16 -16.14
CA ILE A 54 -62.43 20.58 -15.83
C ILE A 54 -62.01 21.45 -17.01
N LYS A 55 -60.94 21.10 -17.72
CA LYS A 55 -60.48 21.87 -18.91
C LYS A 55 -61.51 21.87 -20.02
N GLN A 56 -62.32 20.79 -20.14
CA GLN A 56 -63.43 20.76 -21.12
C GLN A 56 -64.54 21.73 -20.83
N LEU A 57 -64.63 22.32 -19.61
CA LEU A 57 -65.59 23.34 -19.24
C LEU A 57 -65.12 24.75 -19.55
N GLY A 58 -63.97 24.93 -20.22
CA GLY A 58 -63.44 26.19 -20.74
C GLY A 58 -62.75 27.11 -19.75
N ARG A 59 -62.82 26.86 -18.44
CA ARG A 59 -62.12 27.64 -17.39
C ARG A 59 -61.52 26.75 -16.33
N PRO A 60 -60.21 26.85 -16.03
CA PRO A 60 -59.61 26.13 -14.90
C PRO A 60 -60.10 26.75 -13.59
N TRP A 61 -60.54 25.91 -12.63
CA TRP A 61 -60.98 26.37 -11.36
C TRP A 61 -59.77 26.71 -10.45
N LYS A 62 -59.85 27.82 -9.71
CA LYS A 62 -58.77 28.26 -8.81
C LYS A 62 -58.47 27.21 -7.73
N CYS A 63 -59.49 26.57 -7.16
CA CYS A 63 -59.31 25.51 -6.15
C CYS A 63 -58.62 24.28 -6.71
N TRP A 64 -58.87 23.90 -7.98
CA TRP A 64 -58.14 22.79 -8.61
C TRP A 64 -56.67 23.16 -8.88
N LEU A 65 -56.39 24.39 -9.35
CA LEU A 65 -55.04 24.86 -9.54
C LEU A 65 -54.25 24.90 -8.23
N ALA A 66 -54.88 25.34 -7.12
CA ALA A 66 -54.26 25.42 -5.82
C ALA A 66 -53.82 24.01 -5.29
N ILE A 67 -54.71 23.01 -5.35
CA ILE A 67 -54.36 21.66 -4.91
C ILE A 67 -53.30 21.01 -5.83
N GLN A 68 -53.42 21.23 -7.15
CA GLN A 68 -52.45 20.76 -8.10
C GLN A 68 -51.05 21.31 -7.80
N GLU A 69 -50.94 22.57 -7.51
CA GLU A 69 -49.66 23.22 -7.21
C GLU A 69 -49.06 22.70 -5.89
N ARG A 70 -49.89 22.57 -4.84
CA ARG A 70 -49.44 22.00 -3.57
C ARG A 70 -48.89 20.58 -3.72
N VAL A 71 -49.60 19.69 -4.44
CA VAL A 71 -49.15 18.33 -4.68
C VAL A 71 -47.87 18.32 -5.53
N LYS A 72 -47.73 19.18 -6.52
CA LYS A 72 -46.52 19.31 -7.32
C LYS A 72 -45.31 19.76 -6.48
N GLN A 73 -45.52 20.79 -5.66
CA GLN A 73 -44.45 21.26 -4.74
C GLN A 73 -44.02 20.18 -3.76
N PHE A 74 -44.98 19.43 -3.22
CA PHE A 74 -44.71 18.30 -2.38
C PHE A 74 -43.85 17.26 -3.09
N MET A 75 -44.29 16.83 -4.28
CA MET A 75 -43.55 15.84 -5.09
C MET A 75 -42.18 16.33 -5.54
N ALA A 76 -41.99 17.64 -5.72
CA ALA A 76 -40.70 18.22 -6.06
C ALA A 76 -39.73 18.28 -4.84
N THR A 77 -40.28 18.46 -3.62
CA THR A 77 -39.50 18.58 -2.39
C THR A 77 -39.07 17.20 -1.83
N MET A 78 -39.89 16.18 -1.96
CA MET A 78 -39.61 14.87 -1.38
C MET A 78 -38.32 14.20 -1.85
N PRO A 79 -37.93 14.21 -3.14
CA PRO A 79 -36.65 13.72 -3.58
C PRO A 79 -35.47 14.45 -2.91
N LEU A 80 -35.62 15.76 -2.66
CA LEU A 80 -34.57 16.58 -2.00
C LEU A 80 -34.40 16.19 -0.53
N ILE A 81 -35.48 15.81 0.14
CA ILE A 81 -35.42 15.29 1.51
C ILE A 81 -34.64 13.96 1.53
N ARG A 82 -34.87 13.10 0.56
CA ARG A 82 -34.09 11.86 0.41
C ARG A 82 -32.61 12.16 0.18
N ASP A 83 -32.31 13.12 -0.69
CA ASP A 83 -30.93 13.52 -0.98
C ASP A 83 -30.24 14.13 0.25
N LEU A 84 -30.95 14.91 1.08
CA LEU A 84 -30.46 15.49 2.32
C LEU A 84 -30.36 14.46 3.48
N ARG A 85 -31.08 13.35 3.41
CA ARG A 85 -30.97 12.23 4.35
C ARG A 85 -29.90 11.21 3.96
N ASN A 86 -29.14 11.50 2.92
CA ASN A 86 -28.03 10.67 2.51
C ASN A 86 -27.00 10.53 3.66
N PRO A 87 -26.63 9.31 4.07
CA PRO A 87 -25.67 9.08 5.16
C PRO A 87 -24.27 9.66 4.86
N ALA A 88 -24.00 10.00 3.61
CA ALA A 88 -22.76 10.69 3.21
C ALA A 88 -22.71 12.16 3.66
N ILE A 89 -23.86 12.76 4.02
CA ILE A 89 -23.91 14.18 4.40
C ILE A 89 -23.25 14.38 5.76
N ARG A 90 -22.29 15.28 5.82
CA ARG A 90 -21.54 15.69 7.00
C ARG A 90 -21.97 17.12 7.42
N PRO A 91 -21.66 17.58 8.65
CA PRO A 91 -21.99 18.92 9.14
C PRO A 91 -21.56 20.05 8.20
N ARG A 92 -20.44 19.91 7.51
CA ARG A 92 -19.96 20.89 6.52
C ARG A 92 -20.92 21.10 5.33
N HIS A 93 -21.59 20.03 4.89
CA HIS A 93 -22.57 20.08 3.81
C HIS A 93 -23.84 20.80 4.24
N TRP A 94 -24.26 20.59 5.48
CA TRP A 94 -25.37 21.34 6.09
C TRP A 94 -25.02 22.83 6.21
N GLN A 95 -23.77 23.16 6.60
CA GLN A 95 -23.33 24.54 6.67
C GLN A 95 -23.36 25.19 5.29
N GLN A 96 -22.87 24.51 4.25
CA GLN A 96 -22.95 25.00 2.87
C GLN A 96 -24.41 25.28 2.46
N LEU A 97 -25.35 24.39 2.80
CA LEU A 97 -26.77 24.59 2.51
C LEU A 97 -27.35 25.79 3.27
N LYS A 98 -26.99 25.97 4.56
CA LYS A 98 -27.39 27.14 5.36
C LYS A 98 -26.91 28.45 4.74
N ASP A 99 -25.66 28.49 4.32
CA ASP A 99 -25.05 29.67 3.69
C ASP A 99 -25.77 30.05 2.38
N GLU A 100 -26.10 29.06 1.55
CA GLU A 100 -26.84 29.26 0.30
C GLU A 100 -28.28 29.72 0.57
N LEU A 101 -28.97 29.14 1.55
CA LEU A 101 -30.33 29.52 1.93
C LEU A 101 -30.39 30.85 2.69
N ARG A 102 -29.26 31.32 3.25
CA ARG A 102 -29.15 32.44 4.18
C ARG A 102 -30.12 32.31 5.37
N LYS A 103 -30.33 31.09 5.83
CA LYS A 103 -31.21 30.73 6.95
C LYS A 103 -30.49 29.76 7.86
N ASP A 104 -30.64 29.95 9.16
CA ASP A 104 -30.09 29.03 10.14
C ASP A 104 -31.18 28.04 10.57
N PHE A 105 -30.85 26.76 10.64
CA PHE A 105 -31.71 25.66 11.08
C PHE A 105 -30.83 24.48 11.52
N ASP A 106 -31.30 23.69 12.48
CA ASP A 106 -30.61 22.47 12.89
C ASP A 106 -31.36 21.24 12.36
N PRO A 107 -30.76 20.46 11.45
CA PRO A 107 -31.40 19.27 10.91
C PRO A 107 -31.55 18.13 11.94
N ASN A 108 -30.84 18.19 13.07
CA ASN A 108 -30.91 17.21 14.15
C ASN A 108 -31.90 17.61 15.28
N ASP A 109 -32.44 18.81 15.20
CA ASP A 109 -33.44 19.26 16.17
C ASP A 109 -34.75 18.48 15.98
N GLU A 110 -35.37 18.03 17.08
CA GLU A 110 -36.69 17.38 17.07
C GLU A 110 -37.78 18.32 16.53
N SER A 111 -37.57 19.62 16.63
CA SER A 111 -38.46 20.64 16.07
C SER A 111 -38.33 20.77 14.53
N PHE A 112 -37.29 20.20 13.93
CA PHE A 112 -37.08 20.26 12.46
C PHE A 112 -38.04 19.31 11.76
N THR A 113 -39.23 19.81 11.46
CA THR A 113 -40.33 19.07 10.85
C THR A 113 -40.41 19.28 9.35
N LEU A 114 -41.23 18.45 8.68
CA LEU A 114 -41.48 18.61 7.23
C LEU A 114 -42.07 19.98 6.91
N GLU A 115 -42.87 20.58 7.77
CA GLU A 115 -43.42 21.91 7.59
C GLU A 115 -42.31 22.98 7.50
N GLN A 116 -41.29 22.88 8.36
CA GLN A 116 -40.13 23.78 8.30
C GLN A 116 -39.35 23.62 6.98
N VAL A 117 -39.18 22.38 6.50
CA VAL A 117 -38.54 22.11 5.22
C VAL A 117 -39.26 22.83 4.07
N PHE A 118 -40.59 22.79 4.07
CA PHE A 118 -41.39 23.52 3.06
C PHE A 118 -41.29 25.04 3.23
N THR A 119 -41.29 25.55 4.46
CA THR A 119 -41.14 26.97 4.78
C THR A 119 -39.77 27.52 4.36
N LEU A 120 -38.74 26.68 4.40
CA LEU A 120 -37.41 27.01 3.90
C LEU A 120 -37.38 27.17 2.37
N GLY A 121 -38.34 26.59 1.66
CA GLY A 121 -38.45 26.71 0.19
C GLY A 121 -37.42 25.86 -0.56
N LEU A 122 -37.02 24.69 -0.03
CA LEU A 122 -35.95 23.83 -0.60
C LEU A 122 -36.19 23.45 -2.06
N HIS A 123 -37.42 23.39 -2.50
CA HIS A 123 -37.77 23.11 -3.90
C HIS A 123 -37.19 24.12 -4.92
N LEU A 124 -36.86 25.32 -4.46
CA LEU A 124 -36.19 26.35 -5.28
C LEU A 124 -34.70 26.09 -5.44
N TYR A 125 -34.08 25.29 -4.55
CA TYR A 125 -32.65 25.01 -4.50
C TYR A 125 -32.32 23.57 -4.92
N LYS A 126 -33.15 22.98 -5.77
CA LYS A 126 -33.05 21.60 -6.22
C LYS A 126 -31.64 21.27 -6.76
N ASP A 127 -31.10 22.11 -7.62
CA ASP A 127 -29.81 21.86 -8.26
C ASP A 127 -28.65 21.94 -7.25
N THR A 128 -28.73 22.90 -6.32
CA THR A 128 -27.75 23.04 -5.22
C THR A 128 -27.75 21.83 -4.29
N ILE A 129 -28.95 21.38 -3.88
CA ILE A 129 -29.09 20.21 -3.00
C ILE A 129 -28.57 18.95 -3.70
N GLY A 130 -28.90 18.77 -4.99
CA GLY A 130 -28.41 17.67 -5.79
C GLY A 130 -26.89 17.67 -5.94
N GLN A 131 -26.28 18.86 -6.10
CA GLN A 131 -24.82 19.01 -6.13
C GLN A 131 -24.19 18.69 -4.78
N ILE A 132 -24.75 19.17 -3.67
CA ILE A 132 -24.27 18.90 -2.32
C ILE A 132 -24.32 17.39 -2.03
N SER A 133 -25.44 16.71 -2.32
CA SER A 133 -25.59 15.28 -2.14
C SER A 133 -24.59 14.47 -2.99
N ASN A 134 -24.40 14.86 -4.25
CA ASN A 134 -23.42 14.22 -5.13
C ASN A 134 -21.97 14.45 -4.66
N ASN A 135 -21.65 15.65 -4.16
CA ASN A 135 -20.34 15.94 -3.59
C ASN A 135 -20.12 15.11 -2.32
N ALA A 136 -21.13 15.02 -1.45
CA ALA A 136 -21.08 14.21 -0.24
C ALA A 136 -20.79 12.73 -0.55
N ASN A 137 -21.42 12.16 -1.58
CA ASN A 137 -21.15 10.79 -2.01
C ASN A 137 -19.70 10.60 -2.48
N LYS A 138 -19.16 11.58 -3.23
CA LYS A 138 -17.75 11.51 -3.69
C LYS A 138 -16.77 11.67 -2.53
N GLU A 139 -17.07 12.51 -1.57
CA GLU A 139 -16.27 12.65 -0.35
C GLU A 139 -16.34 11.38 0.51
N LEU A 140 -17.53 10.77 0.64
CA LEU A 140 -17.67 9.49 1.33
C LEU A 140 -16.83 8.38 0.67
N ALA A 141 -16.80 8.32 -0.66
CA ALA A 141 -15.96 7.37 -1.36
C ALA A 141 -14.47 7.53 -1.04
N ILE A 142 -13.98 8.77 -0.92
CA ILE A 142 -12.59 9.05 -0.50
C ILE A 142 -12.39 8.63 0.97
N GLU A 143 -13.33 8.98 1.85
CA GLU A 143 -13.28 8.62 3.28
C GLU A 143 -13.21 7.10 3.45
N THR A 144 -14.10 6.37 2.77
CA THR A 144 -14.13 4.90 2.80
C THR A 144 -12.84 4.28 2.29
N ALA A 145 -12.31 4.78 1.17
CA ALA A 145 -11.06 4.27 0.63
C ALA A 145 -9.86 4.55 1.56
N LEU A 146 -9.84 5.69 2.26
CA LEU A 146 -8.82 5.97 3.30
C LEU A 146 -8.98 5.06 4.53
N ASP A 147 -10.21 4.70 4.89
CA ASP A 147 -10.48 3.76 5.97
C ASP A 147 -10.05 2.34 5.57
N GLU A 148 -10.30 1.93 4.31
CA GLU A 148 -9.84 0.65 3.76
C GLU A 148 -8.32 0.55 3.76
N ILE A 149 -7.60 1.61 3.36
CA ILE A 149 -6.13 1.67 3.47
C ILE A 149 -5.71 1.49 4.93
N THR A 150 -6.37 2.19 5.86
CA THR A 150 -6.05 2.11 7.29
C THR A 150 -6.23 0.68 7.83
N GLU A 151 -7.31 0.01 7.48
CA GLU A 151 -7.56 -1.38 7.92
C GLU A 151 -6.61 -2.38 7.24
N ALA A 152 -6.31 -2.19 5.96
CA ALA A 152 -5.39 -3.06 5.23
C ALA A 152 -3.99 -3.08 5.88
N TRP A 153 -3.44 -1.90 6.21
CA TRP A 153 -2.09 -1.81 6.80
C TRP A 153 -1.99 -2.25 8.26
N LYS A 154 -3.09 -2.55 8.93
CA LYS A 154 -3.07 -3.22 10.25
C LYS A 154 -2.71 -4.70 10.17
N VAL A 155 -2.93 -5.33 9.03
CA VAL A 155 -2.76 -6.79 8.85
C VAL A 155 -1.64 -7.16 7.89
N VAL A 156 -1.06 -6.19 7.16
CA VAL A 156 0.07 -6.46 6.27
C VAL A 156 1.32 -6.70 7.09
N GLU A 157 1.95 -7.84 6.89
CA GLU A 157 3.13 -8.30 7.62
C GLU A 157 4.34 -8.47 6.68
N ILE A 158 5.54 -8.33 7.23
CA ILE A 158 6.79 -8.66 6.54
C ILE A 158 7.07 -10.13 6.78
N GLU A 159 6.99 -10.94 5.72
CA GLU A 159 7.30 -12.37 5.82
C GLU A 159 8.79 -12.61 6.03
N MET A 160 9.14 -13.20 7.17
CA MET A 160 10.50 -13.57 7.52
C MET A 160 10.72 -15.08 7.44
N ALA A 161 11.90 -15.49 7.03
CA ALA A 161 12.33 -16.88 7.01
C ALA A 161 13.64 -17.05 7.78
N GLU A 162 13.78 -18.18 8.47
CA GLU A 162 15.05 -18.54 9.13
C GLU A 162 16.18 -18.73 8.12
N PHE A 163 17.37 -18.27 8.48
CA PHE A 163 18.58 -18.43 7.70
C PHE A 163 19.71 -18.96 8.59
N LYS A 164 20.27 -20.10 8.20
CA LYS A 164 21.35 -20.82 8.94
C LYS A 164 21.04 -21.11 10.41
N GLY A 165 19.75 -21.17 10.80
CA GLY A 165 19.33 -21.47 12.19
C GLY A 165 19.62 -20.41 13.24
N VAL A 166 20.22 -19.28 12.86
CA VAL A 166 20.63 -18.21 13.80
C VAL A 166 20.11 -16.85 13.36
N TYR A 167 19.86 -16.65 12.09
CA TYR A 167 19.47 -15.38 11.48
C TYR A 167 18.09 -15.47 10.84
N PHE A 168 17.53 -14.33 10.55
CA PHE A 168 16.31 -14.20 9.76
C PHE A 168 16.57 -13.38 8.50
N LYS A 169 15.81 -13.67 7.45
CA LYS A 169 15.81 -12.94 6.20
C LYS A 169 14.40 -12.69 5.72
N VAL A 170 14.18 -11.62 4.99
CA VAL A 170 12.90 -11.37 4.29
C VAL A 170 12.73 -12.48 3.24
N LYS A 171 11.56 -13.13 3.24
CA LYS A 171 11.25 -14.27 2.37
C LYS A 171 10.73 -13.80 1.01
N THR A 172 9.60 -13.07 1.03
CA THR A 172 8.96 -12.49 -0.16
C THR A 172 8.36 -11.14 0.19
N THR A 173 8.28 -10.27 -0.80
CA THR A 173 7.71 -8.92 -0.67
C THR A 173 6.70 -8.62 -1.77
N GLU A 174 6.31 -9.62 -2.58
CA GLU A 174 5.43 -9.42 -3.75
C GLU A 174 4.07 -8.87 -3.35
N ASP A 175 3.41 -9.50 -2.36
CA ASP A 175 2.11 -9.07 -1.86
C ASP A 175 2.18 -7.68 -1.20
N LEU A 176 3.25 -7.42 -0.44
CA LEU A 176 3.50 -6.14 0.21
C LEU A 176 3.68 -5.02 -0.84
N TYR A 177 4.50 -5.25 -1.88
CA TYR A 177 4.69 -4.25 -2.94
C TYR A 177 3.42 -4.05 -3.77
N THR A 178 2.68 -5.10 -4.07
CA THR A 178 1.39 -4.98 -4.77
C THR A 178 0.42 -4.10 -4.00
N GLN A 179 0.26 -4.36 -2.69
CA GLN A 179 -0.60 -3.55 -1.82
C GLN A 179 -0.11 -2.10 -1.71
N LEU A 180 1.21 -1.91 -1.66
CA LEU A 180 1.84 -0.59 -1.56
C LEU A 180 1.60 0.23 -2.83
N GLU A 181 1.86 -0.33 -4.00
CA GLU A 181 1.66 0.32 -5.30
C GLU A 181 0.19 0.66 -5.53
N ASP A 182 -0.74 -0.25 -5.26
CA ASP A 182 -2.17 -0.03 -5.39
C ASP A 182 -2.63 1.15 -4.52
N ASN A 183 -2.19 1.19 -3.25
CA ASN A 183 -2.57 2.28 -2.35
C ASN A 183 -1.89 3.61 -2.70
N GLN A 184 -0.66 3.61 -3.20
CA GLN A 184 -0.01 4.83 -3.70
C GLN A 184 -0.76 5.41 -4.90
N VAL A 185 -1.22 4.57 -5.84
CA VAL A 185 -2.04 4.99 -6.99
C VAL A 185 -3.38 5.55 -6.51
N GLN A 186 -4.04 4.89 -5.55
CA GLN A 186 -5.29 5.39 -4.95
C GLN A 186 -5.09 6.78 -4.31
N LEU A 187 -4.05 6.96 -3.48
CA LEU A 187 -3.74 8.25 -2.84
C LEU A 187 -3.43 9.34 -3.87
N SER A 188 -2.70 9.00 -4.93
CA SER A 188 -2.42 9.93 -6.04
C SER A 188 -3.71 10.38 -6.73
N THR A 189 -4.65 9.47 -6.95
CA THR A 189 -5.97 9.76 -7.53
C THR A 189 -6.79 10.67 -6.60
N MET A 190 -6.78 10.40 -5.29
CA MET A 190 -7.46 11.24 -4.28
C MET A 190 -6.84 12.65 -4.24
N LYS A 191 -5.52 12.76 -4.37
CA LYS A 191 -4.79 14.04 -4.38
C LYS A 191 -5.15 14.90 -5.60
N ALA A 192 -5.44 14.29 -6.74
CA ALA A 192 -5.91 14.96 -7.94
C ALA A 192 -7.39 15.39 -7.88
N SER A 193 -8.14 14.93 -6.87
CA SER A 193 -9.55 15.26 -6.69
C SER A 193 -9.75 16.69 -6.18
N ARG A 194 -10.82 17.34 -6.63
CA ARG A 194 -11.25 18.66 -6.09
C ARG A 194 -11.60 18.62 -4.60
N PHE A 195 -11.81 17.43 -4.02
CA PHE A 195 -12.12 17.22 -2.61
C PHE A 195 -10.87 17.00 -1.74
N TYR A 196 -9.68 17.07 -2.33
CA TYR A 196 -8.42 16.87 -1.64
C TYR A 196 -8.29 17.70 -0.35
N ALA A 197 -8.65 19.00 -0.42
CA ALA A 197 -8.50 19.92 0.71
C ALA A 197 -9.20 19.45 2.01
N VAL A 198 -10.29 18.69 1.88
CA VAL A 198 -11.02 18.14 3.04
C VAL A 198 -10.25 17.02 3.72
N PHE A 199 -9.51 16.21 2.94
CA PHE A 199 -8.81 15.01 3.39
C PHE A 199 -7.28 15.15 3.37
N GLU A 200 -6.76 16.36 3.10
CA GLU A 200 -5.32 16.64 2.92
C GLU A 200 -4.46 16.02 4.02
N LYS A 201 -4.86 16.18 5.28
CA LYS A 201 -4.08 15.65 6.42
C LYS A 201 -3.98 14.13 6.40
N ARG A 202 -5.09 13.44 6.11
CA ARG A 202 -5.12 11.97 6.07
C ARG A 202 -4.38 11.43 4.86
N ILE A 203 -4.56 12.05 3.68
CA ILE A 203 -3.88 11.67 2.45
C ILE A 203 -2.37 11.86 2.60
N THR A 204 -1.93 13.02 3.10
CA THR A 204 -0.51 13.31 3.32
C THR A 204 0.11 12.38 4.36
N TYR A 205 -0.63 12.04 5.42
CA TYR A 205 -0.18 11.08 6.42
C TYR A 205 0.12 9.71 5.79
N TRP A 206 -0.83 9.17 5.02
CA TRP A 206 -0.64 7.88 4.35
C TRP A 206 0.41 7.93 3.24
N GLU A 207 0.47 9.02 2.46
CA GLU A 207 1.50 9.21 1.43
C GLU A 207 2.91 9.12 2.05
N LYS A 208 3.15 9.82 3.15
CA LYS A 208 4.43 9.76 3.86
C LYS A 208 4.68 8.37 4.46
N GLY A 209 3.65 7.77 5.06
CA GLY A 209 3.76 6.44 5.66
C GLY A 209 4.11 5.37 4.63
N LEU A 210 3.42 5.34 3.49
CA LEU A 210 3.70 4.37 2.42
C LEU A 210 5.07 4.59 1.77
N ASN A 211 5.50 5.84 1.60
CA ASN A 211 6.84 6.14 1.10
C ASN A 211 7.93 5.66 2.07
N MET A 212 7.73 5.83 3.38
CA MET A 212 8.64 5.31 4.40
C MET A 212 8.72 3.78 4.35
N ILE A 213 7.59 3.08 4.21
CA ILE A 213 7.56 1.62 4.07
C ILE A 213 8.38 1.19 2.84
N SER A 214 8.15 1.84 1.68
CA SER A 214 8.89 1.55 0.45
C SER A 214 10.39 1.71 0.64
N GLU A 215 10.83 2.84 1.19
CA GLU A 215 12.23 3.18 1.39
C GLU A 215 12.93 2.20 2.34
N VAL A 216 12.30 1.91 3.49
CA VAL A 216 12.86 0.98 4.49
C VAL A 216 12.95 -0.43 3.96
N ILE A 217 11.92 -0.94 3.27
CA ILE A 217 11.93 -2.30 2.73
C ILE A 217 12.96 -2.45 1.61
N GLU A 218 13.07 -1.48 0.69
CA GLU A 218 14.06 -1.49 -0.38
C GLU A 218 15.48 -1.49 0.19
N LEU A 219 15.73 -0.65 1.19
CA LEU A 219 17.03 -0.57 1.84
C LEU A 219 17.33 -1.85 2.65
N LEU A 220 16.34 -2.41 3.35
CA LEU A 220 16.48 -3.68 4.07
C LEU A 220 16.85 -4.83 3.13
N LEU A 221 16.20 -4.93 1.97
CA LEU A 221 16.51 -5.95 0.96
C LEU A 221 17.91 -5.75 0.36
N THR A 222 18.33 -4.51 0.18
CA THR A 222 19.68 -4.19 -0.32
C THR A 222 20.73 -4.58 0.71
N VAL A 223 20.55 -4.18 1.97
CA VAL A 223 21.41 -4.57 3.09
C VAL A 223 21.45 -6.10 3.24
N GLN A 224 20.30 -6.78 3.15
CA GLN A 224 20.22 -8.23 3.23
C GLN A 224 21.07 -8.92 2.16
N ARG A 225 20.99 -8.49 0.89
CA ARG A 225 21.77 -9.08 -0.20
C ARG A 225 23.28 -8.90 0.01
N GLN A 226 23.70 -7.69 0.38
CA GLN A 226 25.11 -7.39 0.64
C GLN A 226 25.61 -8.13 1.88
N TRP A 227 24.82 -8.15 2.96
CA TRP A 227 25.16 -8.87 4.18
C TRP A 227 25.29 -10.38 3.95
N MET A 228 24.35 -11.01 3.25
CA MET A 228 24.42 -12.45 2.94
C MET A 228 25.67 -12.81 2.12
N TYR A 229 26.04 -11.95 1.16
CA TYR A 229 27.27 -12.14 0.39
C TYR A 229 28.50 -12.07 1.27
N LEU A 230 28.63 -11.01 2.07
CA LEU A 230 29.80 -10.83 2.95
C LEU A 230 29.81 -11.82 4.14
N GLU A 231 28.65 -12.24 4.64
CA GLU A 231 28.54 -13.25 5.68
C GLU A 231 29.17 -14.58 5.23
N SER A 232 28.89 -14.99 4.00
CA SER A 232 29.49 -16.20 3.43
C SER A 232 31.03 -16.14 3.36
N ILE A 233 31.60 -14.95 3.24
CA ILE A 233 33.06 -14.74 3.13
C ILE A 233 33.69 -14.63 4.52
N PHE A 234 33.17 -13.72 5.36
CA PHE A 234 33.80 -13.43 6.66
C PHE A 234 33.53 -14.50 7.74
N MET A 235 32.42 -15.27 7.63
CA MET A 235 32.13 -16.34 8.59
C MET A 235 32.75 -17.65 8.18
N SER A 236 33.08 -17.91 6.91
CA SER A 236 33.67 -19.15 6.45
C SER A 236 35.19 -19.15 6.45
N SER A 237 35.84 -17.96 6.40
CA SER A 237 37.31 -17.87 6.24
C SER A 237 37.97 -17.04 7.34
N GLU A 238 38.67 -17.70 8.27
CA GLU A 238 39.51 -17.00 9.26
C GLU A 238 40.70 -16.27 8.62
N ASP A 239 41.18 -16.73 7.47
CA ASP A 239 42.35 -16.14 6.82
C ASP A 239 41.99 -14.79 6.22
N ILE A 240 40.79 -14.63 5.62
CA ILE A 240 40.29 -13.33 5.14
C ILE A 240 40.09 -12.35 6.32
N ARG A 241 39.57 -12.82 7.45
CA ARG A 241 39.42 -11.99 8.65
C ARG A 241 40.77 -11.49 9.21
N LYS A 242 41.83 -12.31 9.10
CA LYS A 242 43.19 -11.90 9.46
C LYS A 242 43.80 -10.88 8.50
N GLN A 243 43.49 -11.02 7.20
CA GLN A 243 44.00 -10.11 6.17
C GLN A 243 43.27 -8.75 6.17
N LEU A 244 42.00 -8.73 6.55
CA LEU A 244 41.13 -7.57 6.56
C LEU A 244 40.51 -7.34 7.97
N PRO A 245 41.33 -7.07 9.00
CA PRO A 245 40.86 -7.04 10.40
C PRO A 245 39.94 -5.84 10.71
N LEU A 246 40.07 -4.73 10.00
CA LEU A 246 39.21 -3.56 10.18
C LEU A 246 37.83 -3.81 9.59
N GLU A 247 37.80 -4.39 8.40
CA GLU A 247 36.60 -4.76 7.69
C GLU A 247 35.85 -5.88 8.43
N ALA A 248 36.56 -6.85 9.00
CA ALA A 248 35.98 -7.89 9.84
C ALA A 248 35.26 -7.29 11.08
N LYS A 249 35.85 -6.31 11.75
CA LYS A 249 35.20 -5.61 12.87
C LYS A 249 33.97 -4.82 12.44
N LEU A 250 34.04 -4.14 11.28
CA LEU A 250 32.89 -3.42 10.74
C LEU A 250 31.77 -4.39 10.37
N PHE A 251 32.14 -5.55 9.81
CA PHE A 251 31.17 -6.61 9.48
C PHE A 251 30.50 -7.16 10.75
N ASP A 252 31.23 -7.43 11.80
CA ASP A 252 30.67 -7.89 13.09
C ASP A 252 29.63 -6.90 13.63
N GLN A 253 29.90 -5.57 13.57
CA GLN A 253 28.93 -4.55 13.96
C GLN A 253 27.66 -4.59 13.09
N VAL A 254 27.82 -4.72 11.76
CA VAL A 254 26.68 -4.82 10.85
C VAL A 254 25.89 -6.11 11.11
N ASN A 255 26.58 -7.20 11.36
CA ASN A 255 25.97 -8.48 11.67
C ASN A 255 25.08 -8.42 12.92
N ASP A 256 25.58 -7.78 13.99
CA ASP A 256 24.82 -7.59 15.23
C ASP A 256 23.61 -6.67 15.03
N SER A 257 23.78 -5.56 14.30
CA SER A 257 22.68 -4.65 13.94
C SER A 257 21.64 -5.35 13.07
N TYR A 258 22.05 -6.09 12.04
CA TYR A 258 21.17 -6.85 11.16
C TYR A 258 20.34 -7.87 11.94
N LYS A 259 20.99 -8.62 12.83
CA LYS A 259 20.33 -9.56 13.70
C LYS A 259 19.29 -8.87 14.59
N GLY A 260 19.63 -7.78 15.23
CA GLY A 260 18.71 -7.01 16.08
C GLY A 260 17.49 -6.49 15.33
N ILE A 261 17.67 -5.94 14.12
CA ILE A 261 16.55 -5.46 13.28
C ILE A 261 15.66 -6.62 12.85
N THR A 262 16.23 -7.72 12.34
CA THR A 262 15.45 -8.87 11.85
C THR A 262 14.71 -9.61 12.95
N GLU A 263 15.31 -9.76 14.14
CA GLU A 263 14.62 -10.27 15.34
C GLU A 263 13.49 -9.35 15.79
N GLY A 264 13.69 -8.03 15.68
CA GLY A 264 12.66 -7.04 15.94
C GLY A 264 11.46 -7.14 14.99
N VAL A 265 11.71 -7.38 13.70
CA VAL A 265 10.66 -7.60 12.70
C VAL A 265 9.92 -8.92 12.98
N VAL A 266 10.61 -9.98 13.35
CA VAL A 266 9.97 -11.26 13.73
C VAL A 266 9.06 -11.10 14.95
N ALA A 267 9.48 -10.30 15.93
CA ALA A 267 8.68 -10.03 17.14
C ALA A 267 7.45 -9.16 16.86
N GLN A 268 7.56 -8.23 15.91
CA GLN A 268 6.47 -7.35 15.45
C GLN A 268 6.45 -7.33 13.91
N PRO A 269 5.76 -8.30 13.29
CA PRO A 269 5.83 -8.47 11.84
C PRO A 269 5.01 -7.45 11.04
N ASN A 270 4.17 -6.64 11.70
CA ASN A 270 3.39 -5.61 11.00
C ASN A 270 4.30 -4.66 10.24
N ALA A 271 4.05 -4.53 8.92
CA ALA A 271 4.91 -3.76 8.02
C ALA A 271 4.95 -2.27 8.36
N TYR A 272 3.83 -1.69 8.77
CA TYR A 272 3.77 -0.28 9.15
C TYR A 272 4.59 -0.03 10.43
N ASP A 273 4.35 -0.80 11.49
CA ASP A 273 5.02 -0.63 12.79
C ASP A 273 6.52 -0.90 12.69
N ALA A 274 6.92 -1.96 11.99
CA ALA A 274 8.33 -2.33 11.82
C ALA A 274 9.13 -1.26 11.08
N THR A 275 8.53 -0.62 10.06
CA THR A 275 9.22 0.38 9.24
C THR A 275 9.20 1.80 9.84
N HIS A 276 8.23 2.08 10.72
CA HIS A 276 8.09 3.39 11.39
C HIS A 276 8.74 3.42 12.78
N LYS A 277 9.45 2.37 13.16
CA LYS A 277 10.22 2.37 14.40
C LYS A 277 11.34 3.41 14.34
N ASP A 278 11.46 4.21 15.41
CA ASP A 278 12.45 5.27 15.49
C ASP A 278 13.87 4.76 15.22
N GLY A 279 14.57 5.40 14.29
CA GLY A 279 15.97 5.13 13.96
C GLY A 279 16.21 3.95 13.00
N VAL A 280 15.20 3.17 12.60
CA VAL A 280 15.39 2.01 11.69
C VAL A 280 16.00 2.43 10.36
N LEU A 281 15.50 3.49 9.74
CA LEU A 281 16.01 3.98 8.46
C LEU A 281 17.48 4.44 8.58
N ASP A 282 17.80 5.15 9.65
CA ASP A 282 19.17 5.64 9.89
C ASP A 282 20.13 4.46 10.14
N GLU A 283 19.68 3.45 10.88
CA GLU A 283 20.47 2.25 11.18
C GLU A 283 20.71 1.43 9.90
N LEU A 284 19.69 1.22 9.07
CA LEU A 284 19.83 0.56 7.76
C LEU A 284 20.76 1.35 6.82
N THR A 285 20.63 2.67 6.78
CA THR A 285 21.53 3.54 5.99
C THR A 285 22.97 3.43 6.46
N ASN A 286 23.20 3.41 7.79
CA ASN A 286 24.53 3.23 8.35
C ASN A 286 25.11 1.83 8.00
N MET A 287 24.28 0.78 8.04
CA MET A 287 24.71 -0.56 7.64
C MET A 287 25.06 -0.62 6.15
N ASP A 288 24.24 -0.06 5.26
CA ASP A 288 24.51 -0.01 3.82
C ASP A 288 25.85 0.69 3.54
N ASN A 289 26.10 1.83 4.18
CA ASN A 289 27.36 2.57 4.07
C ASN A 289 28.58 1.75 4.57
N LYS A 290 28.42 0.99 5.68
CA LYS A 290 29.47 0.12 6.19
C LYS A 290 29.74 -1.05 5.23
N LEU A 291 28.67 -1.71 4.72
CA LEU A 291 28.78 -2.81 3.78
C LEU A 291 29.44 -2.37 2.47
N ALA A 292 29.10 -1.19 1.95
CA ALA A 292 29.75 -0.62 0.78
C ALA A 292 31.26 -0.36 0.99
N LYS A 293 31.67 0.09 2.19
CA LYS A 293 33.09 0.25 2.54
C LYS A 293 33.79 -1.11 2.59
N ILE A 294 33.19 -2.09 3.24
CA ILE A 294 33.75 -3.46 3.31
C ILE A 294 33.91 -4.04 1.91
N GLN A 295 32.89 -3.92 1.05
CA GLN A 295 32.91 -4.39 -0.33
C GLN A 295 34.07 -3.75 -1.11
N LYS A 296 34.22 -2.42 -1.01
CA LYS A 296 35.29 -1.70 -1.70
C LYS A 296 36.68 -2.16 -1.23
N SER A 297 36.88 -2.37 0.07
CA SER A 297 38.15 -2.87 0.61
C SER A 297 38.44 -4.31 0.15
N LEU A 298 37.40 -5.15 0.10
CA LEU A 298 37.50 -6.51 -0.39
C LEU A 298 37.90 -6.55 -1.88
N ASP A 299 37.24 -5.71 -2.70
CA ASP A 299 37.57 -5.60 -4.13
C ASP A 299 39.02 -5.13 -4.36
N ALA A 300 39.48 -4.15 -3.58
CA ALA A 300 40.89 -3.69 -3.62
C ALA A 300 41.86 -4.79 -3.19
N TYR A 301 41.52 -5.60 -2.21
CA TYR A 301 42.30 -6.76 -1.78
C TYR A 301 42.41 -7.79 -2.89
N LEU A 302 41.28 -8.15 -3.50
CA LEU A 302 41.25 -9.09 -4.64
C LEU A 302 42.03 -8.58 -5.85
N GLU A 303 41.92 -7.28 -6.14
CA GLU A 303 42.70 -6.66 -7.24
C GLU A 303 44.20 -6.75 -6.98
N THR A 304 44.66 -6.53 -5.75
CA THR A 304 46.06 -6.71 -5.39
C THR A 304 46.55 -8.16 -5.64
N LYS A 305 45.68 -9.17 -5.32
CA LYS A 305 46.00 -10.57 -5.59
C LYS A 305 46.06 -10.87 -7.10
N ARG A 306 45.17 -10.27 -7.92
CA ARG A 306 45.17 -10.39 -9.38
C ARG A 306 46.44 -9.77 -10.02
N GLN A 307 46.86 -8.62 -9.51
CA GLN A 307 48.11 -7.99 -9.95
C GLN A 307 49.33 -8.85 -9.64
N PHE A 308 49.34 -9.51 -8.48
CA PHE A 308 50.40 -10.41 -8.10
C PHE A 308 50.44 -11.66 -8.97
N PHE A 309 49.29 -12.26 -9.31
CA PHE A 309 49.17 -13.39 -10.23
C PHE A 309 48.12 -13.11 -11.31
N PRO A 310 48.56 -12.62 -12.49
CA PRO A 310 47.64 -12.13 -13.53
C PRO A 310 46.62 -13.14 -14.08
N ARG A 311 46.86 -14.45 -13.93
CA ARG A 311 45.88 -15.47 -14.33
C ARG A 311 44.61 -15.47 -13.45
N PHE A 312 44.64 -14.85 -12.27
CA PHE A 312 43.45 -14.65 -11.43
C PHE A 312 42.43 -13.68 -12.05
N TYR A 313 42.78 -12.92 -13.10
CA TYR A 313 41.82 -12.15 -13.90
C TYR A 313 40.82 -13.03 -14.65
N PHE A 314 41.12 -14.31 -14.88
CA PHE A 314 40.18 -15.28 -15.46
C PHE A 314 39.18 -15.85 -14.45
N LEU A 315 39.34 -15.54 -13.17
CA LEU A 315 38.46 -16.00 -12.06
C LEU A 315 37.46 -14.91 -11.69
N SER A 316 36.25 -15.34 -11.37
CA SER A 316 35.31 -14.48 -10.68
C SER A 316 35.80 -14.07 -9.29
N ASN A 317 35.21 -13.05 -8.68
CA ASN A 317 35.52 -12.71 -7.27
C ASN A 317 35.24 -13.87 -6.33
N GLU A 318 34.15 -14.62 -6.54
CA GLU A 318 33.75 -15.78 -5.76
C GLU A 318 34.77 -16.91 -5.86
N ASP A 319 35.20 -17.29 -7.06
CA ASP A 319 36.21 -18.31 -7.28
C ASP A 319 37.55 -17.92 -6.61
N LEU A 320 37.95 -16.66 -6.75
CA LEU A 320 39.17 -16.15 -6.15
C LEU A 320 39.13 -16.17 -4.63
N LEU A 321 37.98 -15.78 -4.05
CA LEU A 321 37.75 -15.85 -2.61
C LEU A 321 37.74 -17.28 -2.09
N GLU A 322 37.15 -18.23 -2.84
CA GLU A 322 37.18 -19.66 -2.48
C GLU A 322 38.63 -20.18 -2.45
N ILE A 323 39.44 -19.86 -3.47
CA ILE A 323 40.87 -20.21 -3.49
C ILE A 323 41.60 -19.60 -2.28
N LEU A 324 41.40 -18.31 -2.01
CA LEU A 324 42.08 -17.59 -0.94
C LEU A 324 41.63 -18.06 0.46
N GLY A 325 40.37 -18.50 0.58
CA GLY A 325 39.81 -19.02 1.83
C GLY A 325 40.19 -20.46 2.12
N GLN A 326 40.57 -21.23 1.11
CA GLN A 326 40.90 -22.67 1.21
C GLN A 326 42.35 -22.96 0.83
N GLN A 327 43.27 -22.00 1.01
CA GLN A 327 44.69 -22.12 0.64
C GLN A 327 45.37 -23.37 1.20
N LYS A 328 44.90 -23.90 2.33
CA LYS A 328 45.47 -25.09 2.98
C LYS A 328 44.98 -26.43 2.41
N ASP A 329 43.96 -26.38 1.52
CA ASP A 329 43.41 -27.56 0.86
C ASP A 329 43.66 -27.54 -0.65
N PRO A 330 44.75 -28.14 -1.11
CA PRO A 330 45.08 -28.16 -2.54
C PRO A 330 44.03 -28.86 -3.41
N GLU A 331 43.25 -29.80 -2.86
CA GLU A 331 42.22 -30.49 -3.62
C GLU A 331 41.05 -29.56 -3.99
N GLN A 332 40.71 -28.63 -3.09
CA GLN A 332 39.68 -27.63 -3.36
C GLN A 332 40.15 -26.58 -4.40
N VAL A 333 41.43 -26.16 -4.31
CA VAL A 333 42.05 -25.22 -5.27
C VAL A 333 42.07 -25.83 -6.66
N GLN A 334 42.22 -27.12 -6.82
CA GLN A 334 42.24 -27.81 -8.11
C GLN A 334 41.00 -27.53 -8.98
N LYS A 335 39.83 -27.36 -8.39
CA LYS A 335 38.57 -27.10 -9.10
C LYS A 335 38.65 -25.86 -10.00
N HIS A 336 39.49 -24.90 -9.62
CA HIS A 336 39.61 -23.61 -10.29
C HIS A 336 40.79 -23.53 -11.27
N ILE A 337 41.71 -24.54 -11.27
CA ILE A 337 42.90 -24.54 -12.14
C ILE A 337 42.54 -24.50 -13.62
N ILE A 338 41.52 -25.25 -14.02
CA ILE A 338 41.05 -25.27 -15.41
C ILE A 338 40.60 -23.89 -15.91
N LYS A 339 40.15 -23.01 -15.02
CA LYS A 339 39.77 -21.65 -15.35
C LYS A 339 40.98 -20.74 -15.57
N CYS A 340 42.09 -21.01 -14.87
CA CYS A 340 43.34 -20.26 -14.98
C CYS A 340 44.23 -20.76 -16.13
N PHE A 341 44.13 -22.04 -16.52
CA PHE A 341 45.01 -22.70 -17.49
C PHE A 341 44.17 -23.55 -18.45
N VAL A 342 44.16 -23.20 -19.72
CA VAL A 342 43.37 -23.88 -20.75
C VAL A 342 43.76 -25.35 -20.94
N GLY A 343 45.04 -25.67 -20.73
CA GLY A 343 45.58 -27.01 -20.98
C GLY A 343 45.77 -27.86 -19.73
N ILE A 344 45.39 -27.39 -18.52
CA ILE A 344 45.58 -28.11 -17.26
C ILE A 344 44.24 -28.35 -16.58
N LYS A 345 43.89 -29.60 -16.39
CA LYS A 345 42.68 -30.01 -15.68
C LYS A 345 42.92 -30.28 -14.20
N TYR A 346 43.98 -31.03 -13.89
CA TYR A 346 44.32 -31.42 -12.54
C TYR A 346 45.83 -31.35 -12.30
N MET A 347 46.22 -31.12 -11.05
CA MET A 347 47.55 -31.41 -10.52
C MET A 347 47.54 -32.83 -9.93
N GLN A 348 48.55 -33.60 -10.23
CA GLN A 348 48.75 -34.88 -9.56
C GLN A 348 49.37 -34.64 -8.18
N LEU A 349 48.55 -34.80 -7.16
CA LEU A 349 48.92 -34.55 -5.76
C LEU A 349 49.33 -35.86 -5.07
N MET A 350 50.47 -35.83 -4.42
CA MET A 350 50.90 -36.86 -3.48
C MET A 350 50.58 -36.35 -2.05
N LEU A 351 49.65 -37.01 -1.39
CA LEU A 351 49.21 -36.62 -0.05
C LEU A 351 50.19 -37.06 1.05
N PRO A 352 50.22 -36.39 2.22
CA PRO A 352 51.05 -36.78 3.33
C PRO A 352 50.73 -38.21 3.80
N GLY A 353 51.77 -38.98 4.14
CA GLY A 353 51.64 -40.36 4.56
C GLY A 353 51.77 -41.41 3.43
N VAL A 354 51.71 -40.99 2.17
CA VAL A 354 52.04 -41.85 1.02
C VAL A 354 53.53 -41.80 0.79
N ALA A 355 54.21 -42.91 0.75
CA ALA A 355 55.68 -43.02 0.57
C ALA A 355 56.55 -42.26 1.61
N GLY A 356 56.01 -41.99 2.82
CA GLY A 356 56.78 -41.36 3.92
C GLY A 356 56.87 -39.84 3.86
N ASN A 357 56.16 -39.17 2.95
CA ASN A 357 56.10 -37.72 2.82
C ASN A 357 55.28 -37.08 3.96
N ARG A 358 55.76 -35.94 4.48
CA ARG A 358 55.07 -35.13 5.50
C ARG A 358 54.27 -33.96 4.94
N THR A 359 54.49 -33.65 3.66
CA THR A 359 53.92 -32.49 2.96
C THR A 359 53.17 -32.93 1.71
N VAL A 360 52.25 -32.12 1.21
CA VAL A 360 51.60 -32.34 -0.10
C VAL A 360 52.54 -31.93 -1.18
N GLU A 361 52.77 -32.84 -2.14
CA GLU A 361 53.64 -32.57 -3.29
C GLU A 361 52.86 -32.70 -4.60
N CYS A 362 53.10 -31.79 -5.54
CA CYS A 362 52.67 -31.93 -6.92
C CYS A 362 53.71 -32.67 -7.72
N THR A 363 53.35 -33.82 -8.30
CA THR A 363 54.24 -34.72 -9.03
C THR A 363 54.08 -34.63 -10.54
N GLY A 364 52.95 -34.10 -11.01
CA GLY A 364 52.63 -34.01 -12.41
C GLY A 364 51.40 -33.13 -12.69
N LEU A 365 51.16 -32.88 -13.97
CA LEU A 365 50.00 -32.16 -14.45
C LEU A 365 49.20 -33.05 -15.40
N GLN A 366 47.90 -33.00 -15.34
CA GLN A 366 46.99 -33.72 -16.24
C GLN A 366 46.18 -32.76 -17.10
N ALA A 367 46.21 -33.01 -18.41
CA ALA A 367 45.43 -32.27 -19.37
C ALA A 367 43.97 -32.76 -19.45
N PRO A 368 43.03 -31.96 -20.06
CA PRO A 368 41.61 -32.32 -20.20
C PRO A 368 41.38 -33.63 -20.98
N ASP A 369 42.24 -33.97 -21.92
CA ASP A 369 42.20 -35.19 -22.75
C ASP A 369 42.75 -36.44 -22.02
N GLY A 370 43.29 -36.26 -20.79
CA GLY A 370 43.83 -37.34 -19.95
C GLY A 370 45.34 -37.53 -20.06
N GLU A 371 46.04 -36.79 -20.96
CA GLU A 371 47.49 -36.84 -21.01
C GLU A 371 48.10 -36.34 -19.70
N THR A 372 49.08 -37.04 -19.20
CA THR A 372 49.77 -36.75 -17.94
C THR A 372 51.22 -36.43 -18.19
N ILE A 373 51.67 -35.29 -17.70
CA ILE A 373 53.05 -34.83 -17.82
C ILE A 373 53.67 -34.82 -16.41
N PRO A 374 54.64 -35.71 -16.12
CA PRO A 374 55.35 -35.69 -14.84
C PRO A 374 56.26 -34.46 -14.75
N LEU A 375 56.35 -33.88 -13.55
CA LEU A 375 57.28 -32.77 -13.29
C LEU A 375 58.70 -33.30 -13.16
N VAL A 376 59.67 -32.55 -13.68
CA VAL A 376 61.11 -32.90 -13.55
C VAL A 376 61.56 -32.94 -12.08
N ARG A 377 60.91 -32.14 -11.22
CA ARG A 377 61.08 -32.14 -9.76
C ARG A 377 59.67 -31.95 -9.14
N ASN A 378 59.42 -32.71 -8.11
CA ASN A 378 58.19 -32.51 -7.32
C ASN A 378 58.21 -31.12 -6.71
N VAL A 379 57.05 -30.48 -6.71
CA VAL A 379 56.84 -29.17 -6.10
C VAL A 379 56.09 -29.36 -4.82
N ILE A 380 56.70 -28.96 -3.70
CA ILE A 380 56.06 -28.99 -2.40
C ILE A 380 55.00 -27.88 -2.37
N ILE A 381 53.78 -28.26 -2.03
CA ILE A 381 52.66 -27.32 -1.86
C ILE A 381 52.59 -26.99 -0.40
N ASP A 382 53.45 -26.13 0.10
CA ASP A 382 53.41 -25.53 1.43
C ASP A 382 52.84 -24.11 1.26
N GLY A 383 51.57 -23.97 1.54
CA GLY A 383 51.00 -22.64 1.64
C GLY A 383 51.41 -22.00 2.96
N PRO A 384 51.78 -20.69 3.00
CA PRO A 384 51.83 -19.96 4.26
C PRO A 384 50.47 -19.85 4.91
#